data_afc26adde72ad12109646a45f8b06ead
#
_entry.id   afc26adde72ad12109646a45f8b06ead
#
_cell.length_a   1.000
_cell.length_b   1.000
_cell.length_c   1.000
_cell.angle_alpha   90.00
_cell.angle_beta   90.00
_cell.angle_gamma   90.00
#
_symmetry.space_group_name_H-M   'P 1'
#
loop_
_entity.id
_entity.type
_entity.pdbx_description
1 polymer ?
#
loop_
_entity_poly.entity_id
_entity_poly.type
_entity_poly.pdbx_seq_one_letter_code
_entity_poly.pdbx_strand_id
1 'polypeptide(L)'
;MMLRKIIFLGIFITLLGCGFGDLNISTIVELKNGSIKGVQEGDLKKYLGIPYAEPPVGDLRWALTKPAKNWKGIRSAETNSKICFQPKQIADFYDRVPDLNNMSEDCLTLNVWTRAKDTHEKLPVMVWFHGGALVWGSGSEYPGNELTEHGVILVTVNYRLGPFGFFSHPELSMKDGSSGNQGFSDQIQSLKWVKE
;
A
#
# COMPACT_ATOMS: atom_id res chain seq x y z
N MET A 1 39.77 -20.14 72.19
CA MET A 1 39.63 -19.05 71.17
C MET A 1 38.85 -19.62 69.98
N MET A 2 37.49 -19.37 69.95
CA MET A 2 36.57 -19.99 69.05
C MET A 2 36.42 -19.12 67.82
N LEU A 3 36.71 -19.61 66.64
CA LEU A 3 36.55 -18.95 65.36
C LEU A 3 35.16 -19.22 64.85
N ARG A 4 34.28 -18.15 64.80
CA ARG A 4 32.96 -18.18 64.25
C ARG A 4 33.07 -18.13 62.72
N LYS A 5 32.62 -19.19 62.01
CA LYS A 5 32.42 -19.20 60.57
C LYS A 5 31.15 -18.41 60.24
N ILE A 6 31.29 -17.33 59.49
CA ILE A 6 30.17 -16.58 58.89
C ILE A 6 29.85 -17.24 57.57
N ILE A 7 28.66 -17.82 57.48
CA ILE A 7 28.11 -18.37 56.22
C ILE A 7 27.43 -17.23 55.48
N PHE A 8 28.00 -16.80 54.35
CA PHE A 8 27.33 -15.90 53.42
C PHE A 8 26.31 -16.71 52.61
N LEU A 9 25.02 -16.46 52.84
CA LEU A 9 23.92 -16.99 52.05
C LEU A 9 23.72 -16.04 50.86
N GLY A 10 24.29 -16.40 49.71
CA GLY A 10 24.07 -15.65 48.46
C GLY A 10 22.65 -15.84 47.96
N ILE A 11 21.86 -14.79 48.01
CA ILE A 11 20.56 -14.76 47.35
C ILE A 11 20.77 -14.58 45.86
N PHE A 12 20.57 -15.66 45.09
CA PHE A 12 20.51 -15.61 43.63
C PHE A 12 19.13 -15.05 43.22
N ILE A 13 19.06 -13.75 42.89
CA ILE A 13 17.89 -13.17 42.25
C ILE A 13 17.96 -13.54 40.76
N THR A 14 17.23 -14.56 40.38
CA THR A 14 16.97 -14.83 38.97
C THR A 14 15.99 -13.76 38.46
N LEU A 15 16.54 -12.78 37.74
CA LEU A 15 15.74 -11.90 36.92
C LEU A 15 15.13 -12.74 35.78
N LEU A 16 13.86 -13.15 35.98
CA LEU A 16 13.01 -13.59 34.88
C LEU A 16 12.81 -12.36 33.97
N GLY A 17 13.58 -12.31 32.90
CA GLY A 17 13.31 -11.41 31.79
C GLY A 17 11.94 -11.76 31.21
N CYS A 18 10.91 -10.98 31.54
CA CYS A 18 9.70 -10.94 30.75
C CYS A 18 10.11 -10.47 29.36
N GLY A 19 10.32 -11.40 28.45
CA GLY A 19 10.29 -11.10 27.03
C GLY A 19 8.91 -10.52 26.75
N PHE A 20 8.86 -9.22 26.45
CA PHE A 20 7.73 -8.64 25.76
C PHE A 20 7.67 -9.32 24.39
N GLY A 21 6.94 -10.42 24.31
CA GLY A 21 6.50 -10.95 23.03
C GLY A 21 5.70 -9.84 22.36
N ASP A 22 6.16 -9.40 21.20
CA ASP A 22 5.35 -8.54 20.33
C ASP A 22 3.97 -9.22 20.20
N LEU A 23 2.98 -8.64 20.85
CA LEU A 23 1.59 -9.02 20.64
C LEU A 23 1.31 -8.73 19.17
N ASN A 24 1.31 -9.77 18.37
CA ASN A 24 0.99 -9.73 16.95
C ASN A 24 -0.51 -9.39 16.85
N ILE A 25 -0.82 -8.09 17.01
CA ILE A 25 -2.19 -7.59 16.93
C ILE A 25 -2.64 -7.85 15.51
N SER A 26 -3.73 -8.59 15.37
CA SER A 26 -4.31 -8.89 14.07
C SER A 26 -4.59 -7.59 13.32
N THR A 27 -3.92 -7.38 12.20
CA THR A 27 -4.11 -6.26 11.28
C THR A 27 -5.13 -6.57 10.20
N ILE A 28 -6.10 -7.44 10.52
CA ILE A 28 -7.19 -7.78 9.59
C ILE A 28 -8.22 -6.66 9.64
N VAL A 29 -8.54 -6.13 8.46
CA VAL A 29 -9.59 -5.11 8.26
C VAL A 29 -10.57 -5.64 7.22
N GLU A 30 -11.86 -5.44 7.51
CA GLU A 30 -12.93 -5.74 6.57
C GLU A 30 -13.20 -4.51 5.71
N LEU A 31 -13.13 -4.68 4.40
CA LEU A 31 -13.46 -3.70 3.37
C LEU A 31 -14.74 -4.14 2.67
N LYS A 32 -15.36 -3.23 1.92
CA LYS A 32 -16.53 -3.52 1.08
C LYS A 32 -16.30 -4.70 0.12
N ASN A 33 -15.10 -4.84 -0.41
CA ASN A 33 -14.74 -5.89 -1.37
C ASN A 33 -14.29 -7.20 -0.73
N GLY A 34 -14.01 -7.25 0.58
CA GLY A 34 -13.53 -8.42 1.32
C GLY A 34 -12.47 -8.06 2.35
N SER A 35 -12.00 -9.02 3.12
CA SER A 35 -11.04 -8.77 4.19
C SER A 35 -9.61 -8.71 3.67
N ILE A 36 -8.78 -7.88 4.30
CA ILE A 36 -7.34 -7.78 4.05
C ILE A 36 -6.56 -7.97 5.35
N LYS A 37 -5.32 -8.45 5.24
CA LYS A 37 -4.36 -8.53 6.33
C LYS A 37 -3.14 -7.69 6.00
N GLY A 38 -2.84 -6.70 6.84
CA GLY A 38 -1.67 -5.85 6.74
C GLY A 38 -0.55 -6.22 7.70
N VAL A 39 0.39 -5.30 7.89
CA VAL A 39 1.52 -5.39 8.83
C VAL A 39 1.40 -4.27 9.85
N GLN A 40 1.80 -4.56 11.10
CA GLN A 40 1.93 -3.55 12.14
C GLN A 40 3.37 -3.48 12.61
N GLU A 41 3.90 -2.26 12.70
CA GLU A 41 5.23 -1.95 13.24
C GLU A 41 5.05 -0.86 14.32
N GLY A 42 5.13 -1.26 15.57
CA GLY A 42 4.77 -0.37 16.68
C GLY A 42 3.29 0.04 16.60
N ASP A 43 3.02 1.32 16.49
CA ASP A 43 1.67 1.88 16.30
C ASP A 43 1.30 2.09 14.81
N LEU A 44 2.27 1.96 13.90
CA LEU A 44 2.05 2.10 12.46
C LEU A 44 1.46 0.82 11.86
N LYS A 45 0.30 0.92 11.25
CA LYS A 45 -0.34 -0.12 10.44
C LYS A 45 -0.16 0.17 8.96
N LYS A 46 0.24 -0.85 8.20
CA LYS A 46 0.49 -0.78 6.75
C LYS A 46 -0.38 -1.81 6.04
N TYR A 47 -1.07 -1.37 5.01
CA TYR A 47 -1.84 -2.23 4.11
C TYR A 47 -1.36 -1.93 2.70
N LEU A 48 -0.63 -2.85 2.09
CA LEU A 48 0.11 -2.65 0.86
C LEU A 48 -0.47 -3.49 -0.28
N GLY A 49 -0.55 -2.91 -1.48
CA GLY A 49 -0.99 -3.64 -2.67
C GLY A 49 -2.48 -3.96 -2.71
N ILE A 50 -3.34 -3.12 -2.13
CA ILE A 50 -4.79 -3.32 -2.13
C ILE A 50 -5.36 -2.99 -3.52
N PRO A 51 -6.06 -3.90 -4.20
CA PRO A 51 -6.68 -3.60 -5.49
C PRO A 51 -7.89 -2.67 -5.30
N TYR A 52 -7.90 -1.54 -5.99
CA TYR A 52 -9.03 -0.62 -6.05
C TYR A 52 -9.83 -0.76 -7.35
N ALA A 53 -9.30 -1.50 -8.33
CA ALA A 53 -9.89 -1.70 -9.64
C ALA A 53 -9.66 -3.12 -10.15
N GLU A 54 -10.44 -3.54 -11.17
CA GLU A 54 -10.13 -4.75 -11.94
C GLU A 54 -8.81 -4.58 -12.70
N PRO A 55 -7.99 -5.64 -12.82
CA PRO A 55 -6.78 -5.60 -13.62
C PRO A 55 -7.05 -5.15 -15.05
N PRO A 56 -6.37 -4.13 -15.60
CA PRO A 56 -6.59 -3.64 -16.96
C PRO A 56 -5.82 -4.49 -17.98
N VAL A 57 -6.12 -5.78 -18.04
CA VAL A 57 -5.47 -6.77 -18.90
C VAL A 57 -6.40 -7.25 -20.00
N GLY A 58 -5.85 -7.75 -21.11
CA GLY A 58 -6.62 -8.29 -22.23
C GLY A 58 -7.62 -7.25 -22.76
N ASP A 59 -8.90 -7.58 -22.79
CA ASP A 59 -9.97 -6.70 -23.29
C ASP A 59 -10.18 -5.43 -22.44
N LEU A 60 -9.64 -5.40 -21.24
CA LEU A 60 -9.68 -4.24 -20.34
C LEU A 60 -8.47 -3.31 -20.50
N ARG A 61 -7.46 -3.72 -21.28
CA ARG A 61 -6.32 -2.86 -21.59
C ARG A 61 -6.77 -1.54 -22.14
N TRP A 62 -6.65 -0.50 -22.05
CA TRP A 62 -7.20 0.78 -22.55
C TRP A 62 -8.70 1.01 -22.33
N ALA A 63 -9.42 0.13 -21.64
CA ALA A 63 -10.79 0.43 -21.23
C ALA A 63 -10.79 1.40 -20.04
N LEU A 64 -11.94 2.07 -19.84
CA LEU A 64 -12.17 2.84 -18.61
C LEU A 64 -12.10 1.89 -17.39
N THR A 65 -11.63 2.44 -16.28
CA THR A 65 -11.38 1.68 -15.07
C THR A 65 -12.67 1.14 -14.47
N LYS A 66 -12.67 -0.15 -14.14
CA LYS A 66 -13.78 -0.81 -13.44
C LYS A 66 -13.43 -1.01 -11.97
N PRO A 67 -14.40 -0.89 -11.05
CA PRO A 67 -14.18 -1.17 -9.63
C PRO A 67 -13.64 -2.58 -9.39
N ALA A 68 -12.84 -2.77 -8.34
CA ALA A 68 -12.35 -4.08 -7.96
C ALA A 68 -13.51 -5.04 -7.67
N LYS A 69 -13.37 -6.30 -8.08
CA LYS A 69 -14.31 -7.37 -7.72
C LYS A 69 -14.19 -7.73 -6.25
N ASN A 70 -15.29 -8.22 -5.70
CA ASN A 70 -15.28 -8.80 -4.36
C ASN A 70 -14.48 -10.10 -4.35
N TRP A 71 -13.79 -10.35 -3.24
CA TRP A 71 -13.06 -11.60 -3.00
C TRP A 71 -13.55 -12.30 -1.73
N LYS A 72 -13.32 -13.61 -1.66
CA LYS A 72 -13.60 -14.42 -0.48
C LYS A 72 -12.32 -14.63 0.34
N GLY A 73 -12.47 -14.73 1.64
CA GLY A 73 -11.36 -14.96 2.56
C GLY A 73 -10.52 -13.68 2.80
N ILE A 74 -9.36 -13.88 3.38
CA ILE A 74 -8.44 -12.80 3.76
C ILE A 74 -7.35 -12.69 2.70
N ARG A 75 -7.25 -11.52 2.06
CA ARG A 75 -6.18 -11.20 1.11
C ARG A 75 -4.99 -10.62 1.85
N SER A 76 -3.77 -11.06 1.52
CA SER A 76 -2.56 -10.43 2.03
C SER A 76 -2.41 -9.02 1.45
N ALA A 77 -2.16 -8.06 2.35
CA ALA A 77 -1.79 -6.68 2.07
C ALA A 77 -0.50 -6.33 2.85
N GLU A 78 0.43 -7.29 2.91
CA GLU A 78 1.68 -7.21 3.69
C GLU A 78 2.86 -6.71 2.86
N THR A 79 2.75 -6.74 1.53
CA THR A 79 3.82 -6.34 0.60
C THR A 79 3.29 -5.46 -0.52
N ASN A 80 4.14 -4.59 -1.06
CA ASN A 80 3.81 -3.82 -2.25
C ASN A 80 3.46 -4.75 -3.41
N SER A 81 2.48 -4.33 -4.21
CA SER A 81 2.12 -5.00 -5.46
C SER A 81 3.15 -4.74 -6.57
N LYS A 82 2.89 -5.31 -7.74
CA LYS A 82 3.59 -4.94 -8.97
C LYS A 82 3.29 -3.48 -9.34
N ILE A 83 4.27 -2.81 -9.94
CA ILE A 83 4.14 -1.45 -10.45
C ILE A 83 3.67 -1.46 -11.91
N CYS A 84 3.11 -0.34 -12.36
CA CYS A 84 2.66 -0.21 -13.75
C CYS A 84 3.84 -0.18 -14.72
N PHE A 85 3.62 -0.65 -15.95
CA PHE A 85 4.66 -0.63 -17.00
C PHE A 85 5.14 0.79 -17.28
N GLN A 86 6.45 0.97 -17.34
CA GLN A 86 7.13 2.24 -17.52
C GLN A 86 8.53 2.03 -18.13
N PRO A 87 9.12 3.05 -18.79
CA PRO A 87 10.43 2.93 -19.43
C PRO A 87 11.54 2.79 -18.39
N LYS A 88 12.42 1.78 -18.54
CA LYS A 88 13.58 1.58 -17.64
C LYS A 88 14.64 2.67 -17.78
N GLN A 89 14.72 3.29 -18.96
CA GLN A 89 15.76 4.28 -19.31
C GLN A 89 15.64 5.61 -18.54
N ILE A 90 14.49 5.85 -17.92
CA ILE A 90 14.26 7.07 -17.13
C ILE A 90 14.89 6.97 -15.73
N ALA A 91 15.23 5.76 -15.26
CA ALA A 91 15.79 5.52 -13.93
C ALA A 91 17.01 6.39 -13.59
N ASP A 92 17.88 6.65 -14.57
CA ASP A 92 19.12 7.40 -14.39
C ASP A 92 18.90 8.89 -14.06
N PHE A 93 17.67 9.39 -14.20
CA PHE A 93 17.31 10.78 -13.95
C PHE A 93 16.64 11.04 -12.61
N TYR A 94 16.38 9.95 -11.82
CA TYR A 94 15.64 10.06 -10.57
C TYR A 94 16.40 9.42 -9.40
N ASP A 95 16.40 10.09 -8.25
CA ASP A 95 17.02 9.59 -7.00
C ASP A 95 16.25 8.41 -6.40
N ARG A 96 14.95 8.33 -6.67
CA ARG A 96 14.08 7.23 -6.25
C ARG A 96 13.65 6.46 -7.47
N VAL A 97 13.97 5.18 -7.48
CA VAL A 97 13.66 4.28 -8.59
C VAL A 97 12.76 3.15 -8.10
N PRO A 98 11.57 3.00 -8.71
CA PRO A 98 10.69 1.88 -8.39
C PRO A 98 11.32 0.53 -8.80
N ASP A 99 10.80 -0.57 -8.28
CA ASP A 99 11.27 -1.91 -8.67
C ASP A 99 10.88 -2.26 -10.11
N LEU A 100 11.71 -1.82 -11.06
CA LEU A 100 11.50 -1.99 -12.49
C LEU A 100 11.56 -3.45 -12.97
N ASN A 101 11.90 -4.40 -12.10
CA ASN A 101 11.85 -5.83 -12.40
C ASN A 101 10.48 -6.43 -12.05
N ASN A 102 9.66 -5.70 -11.30
CA ASN A 102 8.36 -6.13 -10.82
C ASN A 102 7.20 -5.33 -11.45
N MET A 103 7.22 -5.19 -12.78
CA MET A 103 6.17 -4.49 -13.54
C MET A 103 5.07 -5.43 -14.02
N SER A 104 3.85 -4.92 -14.12
CA SER A 104 2.69 -5.62 -14.69
C SER A 104 1.64 -4.64 -15.21
N GLU A 105 0.77 -5.08 -16.12
CA GLU A 105 -0.49 -4.38 -16.38
C GLU A 105 -1.46 -4.51 -15.20
N ASP A 106 -1.44 -5.64 -14.47
CA ASP A 106 -2.15 -5.80 -13.19
C ASP A 106 -1.41 -5.03 -12.09
N CYS A 107 -1.61 -3.71 -12.08
CA CYS A 107 -0.92 -2.76 -11.20
C CYS A 107 -1.85 -1.78 -10.48
N LEU A 108 -3.17 -1.86 -10.70
CA LEU A 108 -4.14 -0.90 -10.15
C LEU A 108 -4.42 -1.17 -8.67
N THR A 109 -3.42 -0.88 -7.87
CA THR A 109 -3.42 -1.05 -6.42
C THR A 109 -3.06 0.25 -5.71
N LEU A 110 -3.41 0.31 -4.44
CA LEU A 110 -3.02 1.39 -3.55
C LEU A 110 -2.44 0.82 -2.25
N ASN A 111 -1.75 1.67 -1.52
CA ASN A 111 -1.23 1.38 -0.20
C ASN A 111 -1.85 2.34 0.82
N VAL A 112 -2.05 1.86 2.05
CA VAL A 112 -2.58 2.66 3.16
C VAL A 112 -1.65 2.55 4.34
N TRP A 113 -1.26 3.70 4.89
CA TRP A 113 -0.53 3.82 6.16
C TRP A 113 -1.38 4.58 7.16
N THR A 114 -1.45 4.09 8.39
CA THR A 114 -2.22 4.74 9.44
C THR A 114 -1.68 4.40 10.83
N ARG A 115 -1.78 5.37 11.75
CA ARG A 115 -1.58 5.18 13.18
C ARG A 115 -2.89 5.23 13.97
N ALA A 116 -4.04 5.20 13.27
CA ALA A 116 -5.34 5.15 13.91
C ALA A 116 -5.43 3.95 14.87
N LYS A 117 -5.90 4.19 16.08
CA LYS A 117 -6.03 3.16 17.13
C LYS A 117 -7.14 2.19 16.80
N ASP A 118 -8.23 2.71 16.26
CA ASP A 118 -9.40 1.95 15.86
C ASP A 118 -10.12 2.59 14.65
N THR A 119 -11.21 1.98 14.22
CA THR A 119 -12.01 2.42 13.05
C THR A 119 -12.91 3.63 13.35
N HIS A 120 -13.02 4.07 14.60
CA HIS A 120 -13.82 5.24 14.99
C HIS A 120 -13.02 6.52 14.97
N GLU A 121 -11.70 6.42 14.96
CA GLU A 121 -10.81 7.57 14.88
C GLU A 121 -10.83 8.13 13.45
N LYS A 122 -11.55 9.23 13.29
CA LYS A 122 -11.77 9.89 11.98
C LYS A 122 -10.59 10.79 11.63
N LEU A 123 -9.44 10.21 11.33
CA LEU A 123 -8.28 10.96 10.89
C LEU A 123 -8.49 11.48 9.44
N PRO A 124 -7.94 12.65 9.11
CA PRO A 124 -7.93 13.14 7.73
C PRO A 124 -7.16 12.18 6.82
N VAL A 125 -7.66 12.00 5.60
CA VAL A 125 -7.05 11.12 4.60
C VAL A 125 -6.33 11.97 3.55
N MET A 126 -5.06 11.70 3.34
CA MET A 126 -4.25 12.28 2.28
C MET A 126 -4.05 11.24 1.18
N VAL A 127 -4.54 11.52 -0.02
CA VAL A 127 -4.35 10.64 -1.19
C VAL A 127 -3.24 11.21 -2.06
N TRP A 128 -2.20 10.40 -2.31
CA TRP A 128 -1.04 10.78 -3.08
C TRP A 128 -1.02 10.09 -4.45
N PHE A 129 -1.04 10.88 -5.50
CA PHE A 129 -0.75 10.45 -6.86
C PHE A 129 0.68 10.84 -7.18
N HIS A 130 1.53 9.85 -7.44
CA HIS A 130 2.96 10.08 -7.69
C HIS A 130 3.18 10.90 -8.97
N GLY A 131 4.27 11.64 -8.99
CA GLY A 131 4.74 12.38 -10.16
C GLY A 131 5.39 11.48 -11.21
N GLY A 132 6.14 12.08 -12.14
CA GLY A 132 6.86 11.38 -13.21
C GLY A 132 6.24 11.58 -14.58
N ALA A 133 5.61 12.75 -14.81
CA ALA A 133 5.07 13.20 -16.11
C ALA A 133 4.08 12.18 -16.74
N LEU A 134 3.34 11.43 -15.92
CA LEU A 134 2.39 10.39 -16.35
C LEU A 134 3.03 9.19 -17.07
N VAL A 135 4.36 9.09 -17.05
CA VAL A 135 5.11 8.00 -17.71
C VAL A 135 5.98 7.21 -16.75
N TRP A 136 6.17 7.70 -15.50
CA TRP A 136 7.12 7.16 -14.54
C TRP A 136 6.58 7.22 -13.11
N GLY A 137 7.07 6.33 -12.23
CA GLY A 137 6.84 6.34 -10.79
C GLY A 137 5.94 5.23 -10.28
N SER A 138 5.80 5.16 -8.98
CA SER A 138 4.95 4.20 -8.26
C SER A 138 4.57 4.74 -6.89
N GLY A 139 3.40 4.35 -6.39
CA GLY A 139 2.98 4.64 -5.02
C GLY A 139 3.87 3.99 -3.96
N SER A 140 4.60 2.93 -4.30
CA SER A 140 5.51 2.24 -3.36
C SER A 140 6.76 3.04 -2.99
N GLU A 141 7.10 4.09 -3.75
CA GLU A 141 8.25 4.97 -3.49
C GLU A 141 7.99 5.99 -2.37
N TYR A 142 6.76 6.08 -1.91
CA TYR A 142 6.32 7.08 -0.94
C TYR A 142 5.80 6.43 0.34
N PRO A 143 6.71 5.94 1.22
CA PRO A 143 6.30 5.35 2.49
C PRO A 143 5.65 6.39 3.40
N GLY A 144 4.64 5.96 4.15
CA GLY A 144 3.83 6.86 4.98
C GLY A 144 4.32 7.04 6.42
N ASN A 145 5.51 6.54 6.76
CA ASN A 145 6.00 6.50 8.14
C ASN A 145 5.98 7.88 8.80
N GLU A 146 6.58 8.88 8.15
CA GLU A 146 6.71 10.23 8.69
C GLU A 146 5.38 11.01 8.65
N LEU A 147 4.67 10.97 7.51
CA LEU A 147 3.41 11.74 7.38
C LEU A 147 2.35 11.28 8.36
N THR A 148 2.27 10.00 8.65
CA THR A 148 1.28 9.47 9.61
C THR A 148 1.53 9.90 11.06
N GLU A 149 2.75 10.37 11.41
CA GLU A 149 3.05 10.97 12.72
C GLU A 149 2.29 12.28 12.97
N HIS A 150 1.85 12.92 11.89
CA HIS A 150 1.06 14.16 11.96
C HIS A 150 -0.46 13.91 12.05
N GLY A 151 -0.90 12.69 12.37
CA GLY A 151 -2.30 12.37 12.58
C GLY A 151 -3.12 12.29 11.28
N VAL A 152 -2.51 11.87 10.19
CA VAL A 152 -3.17 11.63 8.90
C VAL A 152 -3.10 10.16 8.51
N ILE A 153 -4.05 9.71 7.72
CA ILE A 153 -3.97 8.46 6.96
C ILE A 153 -3.38 8.80 5.59
N LEU A 154 -2.29 8.15 5.20
CA LEU A 154 -1.75 8.30 3.85
C LEU A 154 -2.20 7.15 2.97
N VAL A 155 -2.68 7.49 1.78
CA VAL A 155 -2.99 6.54 0.69
C VAL A 155 -2.12 6.89 -0.50
N THR A 156 -1.28 5.96 -0.98
CA THR A 156 -0.50 6.14 -2.21
C THR A 156 -1.02 5.23 -3.30
N VAL A 157 -1.16 5.75 -4.52
CA VAL A 157 -1.91 5.11 -5.60
C VAL A 157 -1.03 4.82 -6.79
N ASN A 158 -1.06 3.58 -7.30
CA ASN A 158 -0.59 3.25 -8.64
C ASN A 158 -1.69 3.55 -9.65
N TYR A 159 -1.33 4.06 -10.82
CA TYR A 159 -2.23 4.29 -11.96
C TYR A 159 -1.49 4.00 -13.26
N ARG A 160 -2.22 3.65 -14.32
CA ARG A 160 -1.61 3.35 -15.63
C ARG A 160 -0.82 4.53 -16.16
N LEU A 161 0.35 4.24 -16.72
CA LEU A 161 1.34 5.21 -17.18
C LEU A 161 1.55 5.09 -18.69
N GLY A 162 2.11 6.17 -19.30
CA GLY A 162 2.52 6.18 -20.69
C GLY A 162 1.41 5.69 -21.64
N PRO A 163 1.72 4.84 -22.62
CA PRO A 163 0.74 4.36 -23.59
C PRO A 163 -0.35 3.47 -22.98
N PHE A 164 -0.13 2.85 -21.81
CA PHE A 164 -1.17 2.06 -21.16
C PHE A 164 -2.26 2.94 -20.52
N GLY A 165 -1.89 4.12 -20.03
CA GLY A 165 -2.80 5.06 -19.38
C GLY A 165 -3.31 6.20 -20.26
N PHE A 166 -2.58 6.54 -21.34
CA PHE A 166 -2.80 7.80 -22.06
C PHE A 166 -2.76 7.66 -23.59
N PHE A 167 -2.93 6.45 -24.11
CA PHE A 167 -3.01 6.20 -25.56
C PHE A 167 -4.39 6.58 -26.09
N SER A 168 -4.42 7.47 -27.11
CA SER A 168 -5.64 7.88 -27.78
C SER A 168 -5.72 7.27 -29.18
N HIS A 169 -6.87 6.65 -29.50
CA HIS A 169 -7.13 6.07 -30.82
C HIS A 169 -8.63 6.17 -31.16
N PRO A 170 -9.01 6.46 -32.42
CA PRO A 170 -10.40 6.59 -32.79
C PRO A 170 -11.29 5.37 -32.47
N GLU A 171 -10.79 4.15 -32.69
CA GLU A 171 -11.53 2.93 -32.37
C GLU A 171 -11.79 2.77 -30.86
N LEU A 172 -10.84 3.15 -30.00
CA LEU A 172 -11.05 3.17 -28.55
C LEU A 172 -12.11 4.22 -28.17
N SER A 173 -12.05 5.40 -28.80
CA SER A 173 -13.04 6.47 -28.56
C SER A 173 -14.44 6.07 -29.01
N MET A 174 -14.58 5.31 -30.08
CA MET A 174 -15.89 4.79 -30.52
C MET A 174 -16.44 3.75 -29.53
N LYS A 175 -15.58 2.94 -28.94
CA LYS A 175 -15.97 1.89 -27.97
C LYS A 175 -16.42 2.47 -26.64
N ASP A 176 -15.67 3.42 -26.08
CA ASP A 176 -15.82 3.88 -24.69
C ASP A 176 -16.24 5.37 -24.58
N GLY A 177 -16.55 6.03 -25.72
CA GLY A 177 -16.90 7.44 -25.77
C GLY A 177 -15.71 8.40 -25.68
N SER A 178 -14.55 7.93 -25.20
CA SER A 178 -13.30 8.70 -25.13
C SER A 178 -12.09 7.78 -25.02
N SER A 179 -10.91 8.28 -25.36
CA SER A 179 -9.62 7.58 -25.15
C SER A 179 -8.53 8.58 -24.76
N GLY A 180 -7.39 8.05 -24.26
CA GLY A 180 -6.26 8.87 -23.83
C GLY A 180 -6.31 9.37 -22.39
N ASN A 181 -7.32 8.96 -21.59
CA ASN A 181 -7.50 9.40 -20.20
C ASN A 181 -7.69 8.24 -19.22
N GLN A 182 -7.27 7.03 -19.58
CA GLN A 182 -7.47 5.84 -18.75
C GLN A 182 -6.71 5.95 -17.43
N GLY A 183 -5.52 6.55 -17.42
CA GLY A 183 -4.77 6.82 -16.18
C GLY A 183 -5.50 7.77 -15.24
N PHE A 184 -6.19 8.78 -15.76
CA PHE A 184 -7.06 9.64 -14.92
C PHE A 184 -8.31 8.91 -14.45
N SER A 185 -8.87 7.99 -15.26
CA SER A 185 -9.96 7.11 -14.83
C SER A 185 -9.53 6.24 -13.63
N ASP A 186 -8.28 5.77 -13.62
CA ASP A 186 -7.71 5.02 -12.50
C ASP A 186 -7.65 5.88 -11.23
N GLN A 187 -7.15 7.11 -11.33
CA GLN A 187 -7.10 8.04 -10.20
C GLN A 187 -8.49 8.35 -9.65
N ILE A 188 -9.47 8.59 -10.50
CA ILE A 188 -10.86 8.82 -10.09
C ILE A 188 -11.43 7.57 -9.39
N GLN A 189 -11.15 6.38 -9.91
CA GLN A 189 -11.64 5.14 -9.30
C GLN A 189 -10.99 4.89 -7.92
N SER A 190 -9.72 5.22 -7.73
CA SER A 190 -9.06 5.12 -6.43
C SER A 190 -9.67 6.08 -5.40
N LEU A 191 -10.04 7.30 -5.82
CA LEU A 191 -10.75 8.25 -4.95
C LEU A 191 -12.15 7.76 -4.55
N LYS A 192 -12.86 7.10 -5.47
CA LYS A 192 -14.15 6.46 -5.16
C LYS A 192 -13.97 5.35 -4.13
N TRP A 193 -12.94 4.51 -4.29
CA TRP A 193 -12.59 3.45 -3.35
C TRP A 193 -12.26 4.00 -1.94
N VAL A 194 -11.47 5.09 -1.86
CA VAL A 194 -11.12 5.73 -0.57
C VAL A 194 -12.35 6.31 0.13
N LYS A 195 -13.37 6.73 -0.62
CA LYS A 195 -14.61 7.30 -0.07
C LYS A 195 -15.55 6.24 0.51
N GLU A 196 -15.49 5.01 0.05
CA GLU A 196 -16.36 3.88 0.47
C GLU A 196 -15.98 3.32 1.84
#